data_9cc70de4d5235154849e1b56cf45c683
#
_entry.id   9cc70de4d5235154849e1b56cf45c683
#
_cell.length_a   1.000
_cell.length_b   1.000
_cell.length_c   1.000
_cell.angle_alpha   90.00
_cell.angle_beta   90.00
_cell.angle_gamma   90.00
#
_symmetry.space_group_name_H-M   'P 1'
#
loop_
_entity.id
_entity.type
_entity.pdbx_description
1 polymer ?
#
loop_
_entity_poly.entity_id
_entity_poly.type
_entity_poly.pdbx_seq_one_letter_code
_entity_poly.pdbx_strand_id
1 'polypeptide(L)'
;YDFILESPHIKLTIIYSTQDVSFLDKGFDLALTSIIPRRGDYKIRTVCSASSGLFASIKYLEKHGTPQELEDLERHKIILPILDGKVFNRWVLLDEDNVSHNLYFETHCLTYDSSLAGINLVKNHIGISPLLHFNAKNILKSGEAVQILPKYHFAEMPFYIIKPH
;
A
#
# COMPACT_ATOMS: atom_id res chain seq x y z
N TYR A 1 -19.84 8.11 3.14
CA TYR A 1 -20.67 9.34 3.11
C TYR A 1 -22.02 9.09 3.76
N ASP A 2 -22.65 7.94 3.60
CA ASP A 2 -24.00 7.62 4.08
C ASP A 2 -24.12 7.79 5.59
N PHE A 3 -23.12 7.36 6.37
CA PHE A 3 -23.11 7.53 7.82
C PHE A 3 -23.29 8.99 8.29
N ILE A 4 -22.65 9.94 7.61
CA ILE A 4 -22.76 11.37 7.98
C ILE A 4 -24.14 11.91 7.62
N LEU A 5 -24.69 11.48 6.49
CA LEU A 5 -26.03 11.86 6.05
C LEU A 5 -27.12 11.32 6.98
N GLU A 6 -26.94 10.09 7.46
CA GLU A 6 -27.87 9.44 8.41
C GLU A 6 -27.71 9.93 9.87
N SER A 7 -26.55 10.55 10.18
CA SER A 7 -26.22 10.99 11.54
C SER A 7 -25.75 12.46 11.58
N PRO A 8 -26.59 13.42 11.20
CA PRO A 8 -26.19 14.83 11.03
C PRO A 8 -25.79 15.54 12.34
N HIS A 9 -26.10 14.97 13.49
CA HIS A 9 -25.72 15.46 14.81
C HIS A 9 -24.29 15.08 15.22
N ILE A 10 -23.63 14.16 14.48
CA ILE A 10 -22.27 13.73 14.79
C ILE A 10 -21.28 14.66 14.11
N LYS A 11 -20.34 15.19 14.88
CA LYS A 11 -19.17 15.90 14.36
C LYS A 11 -18.04 14.91 14.14
N LEU A 12 -17.68 14.66 12.87
CA LEU A 12 -16.64 13.72 12.49
C LEU A 12 -15.35 14.45 12.13
N THR A 13 -14.24 14.06 12.77
CA THR A 13 -12.90 14.48 12.37
C THR A 13 -12.15 13.25 11.83
N ILE A 14 -11.66 13.33 10.60
CA ILE A 14 -10.89 12.26 9.98
C ILE A 14 -9.43 12.66 9.94
N ILE A 15 -8.57 11.84 10.52
CA ILE A 15 -7.11 12.04 10.54
C ILE A 15 -6.47 10.90 9.76
N TYR A 16 -5.67 11.25 8.77
CA TYR A 16 -4.82 10.28 8.06
C TYR A 16 -3.45 10.24 8.71
N SER A 17 -2.99 9.04 9.06
CA SER A 17 -1.66 8.81 9.62
C SER A 17 -1.08 7.52 9.06
N THR A 18 0.22 7.53 8.81
CA THR A 18 1.01 6.35 8.42
C THR A 18 1.74 5.73 9.61
N GLN A 19 1.50 6.26 10.81
CA GLN A 19 2.13 5.82 12.05
C GLN A 19 1.20 4.92 12.85
N ASP A 20 1.79 4.13 13.73
CA ASP A 20 1.08 3.42 14.77
C ASP A 20 0.21 4.37 15.60
N VAL A 21 -1.08 4.04 15.73
CA VAL A 21 -2.06 4.89 16.42
C VAL A 21 -1.73 5.14 17.90
N SER A 22 -0.92 4.28 18.51
CA SER A 22 -0.47 4.46 19.89
C SER A 22 0.43 5.69 20.11
N PHE A 23 0.90 6.31 19.03
CA PHE A 23 1.70 7.55 19.05
C PHE A 23 0.88 8.81 18.70
N LEU A 24 -0.44 8.70 18.55
CA LEU A 24 -1.29 9.87 18.30
C LEU A 24 -1.54 10.65 19.60
N ASP A 25 -0.97 11.84 19.71
CA ASP A 25 -1.06 12.70 20.90
C ASP A 25 -2.50 13.08 21.28
N LYS A 26 -3.39 13.19 20.30
CA LYS A 26 -4.78 13.64 20.51
C LYS A 26 -5.76 12.51 20.79
N GLY A 27 -5.29 11.27 20.81
CA GLY A 27 -6.19 10.12 20.90
C GLY A 27 -7.09 9.96 19.67
N PHE A 28 -7.96 8.99 19.71
CA PHE A 28 -8.96 8.70 18.68
C PHE A 28 -10.10 7.87 19.28
N ASP A 29 -11.29 7.94 18.69
CA ASP A 29 -12.43 7.10 19.09
C ASP A 29 -12.43 5.77 18.33
N LEU A 30 -11.98 5.79 17.08
CA LEU A 30 -11.90 4.64 16.19
C LEU A 30 -10.75 4.81 15.19
N ALA A 31 -9.98 3.76 14.97
CA ALA A 31 -8.99 3.72 13.91
C ALA A 31 -9.21 2.54 12.97
N LEU A 32 -9.01 2.77 11.66
CA LEU A 32 -8.88 1.72 10.65
C LEU A 32 -7.42 1.69 10.20
N THR A 33 -6.73 0.59 10.42
CA THR A 33 -5.30 0.48 10.19
C THR A 33 -4.88 -0.96 9.88
N SER A 34 -3.73 -1.13 9.20
CA SER A 34 -3.03 -2.41 9.04
C SER A 34 -1.94 -2.63 10.10
N ILE A 35 -1.72 -1.66 10.98
CA ILE A 35 -0.67 -1.69 12.00
C ILE A 35 -1.31 -2.00 13.35
N ILE A 36 -0.87 -3.09 14.01
CA ILE A 36 -1.29 -3.40 15.38
C ILE A 36 -0.55 -2.45 16.34
N PRO A 37 -1.27 -1.72 17.22
CA PRO A 37 -0.66 -0.79 18.16
C PRO A 37 0.34 -1.48 19.08
N ARG A 38 1.49 -0.82 19.31
CA ARG A 38 2.55 -1.32 20.18
C ARG A 38 2.32 -1.01 21.65
N ARG A 39 1.48 -0.04 21.95
CA ARG A 39 1.20 0.47 23.30
C ARG A 39 -0.28 0.80 23.44
N GLY A 40 -0.74 0.80 24.67
CA GLY A 40 -2.14 1.11 24.99
C GLY A 40 -3.01 -0.12 25.16
N ASP A 41 -4.20 0.11 25.67
CA ASP A 41 -5.24 -0.92 25.86
C ASP A 41 -6.33 -0.68 24.82
N TYR A 42 -6.47 -1.61 23.89
CA TYR A 42 -7.34 -1.46 22.73
C TYR A 42 -8.16 -2.73 22.47
N LYS A 43 -9.39 -2.52 22.06
CA LYS A 43 -10.19 -3.56 21.39
C LYS A 43 -9.84 -3.58 19.92
N ILE A 44 -9.33 -4.72 19.44
CA ILE A 44 -8.89 -4.92 18.06
C ILE A 44 -9.79 -5.95 17.40
N ARG A 45 -10.31 -5.61 16.23
CA ARG A 45 -11.11 -6.52 15.41
C ARG A 45 -10.59 -6.49 13.96
N THR A 46 -10.30 -7.67 13.42
CA THR A 46 -10.02 -7.81 11.97
C THR A 46 -11.28 -7.54 11.17
N VAL A 47 -11.16 -6.74 10.13
CA VAL A 47 -12.28 -6.35 9.23
C VAL A 47 -12.19 -7.07 7.90
N CYS A 48 -11.02 -7.02 7.28
CA CYS A 48 -10.74 -7.61 5.97
C CYS A 48 -9.24 -7.81 5.79
N SER A 49 -8.88 -8.46 4.70
CA SER A 49 -7.52 -8.45 4.17
C SER A 49 -7.52 -7.74 2.82
N ALA A 50 -6.37 -7.18 2.45
CA ALA A 50 -6.15 -6.57 1.15
C ALA A 50 -4.95 -7.20 0.47
N SER A 51 -5.11 -7.54 -0.79
CA SER A 51 -4.04 -8.00 -1.65
C SER A 51 -3.31 -6.82 -2.29
N SER A 52 -2.04 -7.01 -2.61
CA SER A 52 -1.19 -6.04 -3.29
C SER A 52 -0.41 -6.69 -4.42
N GLY A 53 -0.04 -5.88 -5.39
CA GLY A 53 0.76 -6.29 -6.54
C GLY A 53 1.73 -5.20 -6.95
N LEU A 54 2.49 -5.45 -8.01
CA LEU A 54 3.42 -4.49 -8.60
C LEU A 54 2.74 -3.80 -9.79
N PHE A 55 2.85 -2.49 -9.85
CA PHE A 55 2.18 -1.68 -10.86
C PHE A 55 3.12 -0.71 -11.53
N ALA A 56 2.93 -0.50 -12.82
CA ALA A 56 3.61 0.51 -13.61
C ALA A 56 2.64 1.12 -14.63
N SER A 57 2.89 2.36 -15.04
CA SER A 57 2.13 2.94 -16.14
C SER A 57 2.56 2.35 -17.47
N ILE A 58 1.64 2.31 -18.42
CA ILE A 58 1.89 1.81 -19.78
C ILE A 58 3.04 2.61 -20.43
N LYS A 59 3.02 3.94 -20.32
CA LYS A 59 4.07 4.79 -20.89
C LYS A 59 5.46 4.57 -20.27
N TYR A 60 5.51 4.22 -18.98
CA TYR A 60 6.77 3.84 -18.36
C TYR A 60 7.31 2.54 -18.99
N LEU A 61 6.44 1.55 -19.15
CA LEU A 61 6.81 0.24 -19.72
C LEU A 61 7.17 0.34 -21.21
N GLU A 62 6.50 1.17 -21.98
CA GLU A 62 6.86 1.45 -23.38
C GLU A 62 8.29 1.97 -23.53
N LYS A 63 8.73 2.79 -22.58
CA LYS A 63 10.06 3.39 -22.57
C LYS A 63 11.16 2.50 -22.00
N HIS A 64 10.85 1.70 -20.99
CA HIS A 64 11.83 0.96 -20.19
C HIS A 64 11.74 -0.56 -20.34
N GLY A 65 10.75 -1.05 -21.09
CA GLY A 65 10.43 -2.47 -21.20
C GLY A 65 9.50 -2.96 -20.08
N THR A 66 8.90 -4.13 -20.29
CA THR A 66 8.05 -4.78 -19.29
C THR A 66 8.84 -5.92 -18.66
N PRO A 67 9.06 -5.91 -17.33
CA PRO A 67 9.76 -6.98 -16.65
C PRO A 67 8.99 -8.30 -16.78
N GLN A 68 9.68 -9.38 -17.08
CA GLN A 68 9.14 -10.72 -17.27
C GLN A 68 9.42 -11.61 -16.05
N GLU A 69 10.55 -11.36 -15.37
CA GLU A 69 10.98 -12.05 -14.17
C GLU A 69 11.37 -11.05 -13.06
N LEU A 70 11.50 -11.53 -11.82
CA LEU A 70 11.83 -10.68 -10.66
C LEU A 70 13.18 -10.00 -10.81
N GLU A 71 14.15 -10.66 -11.43
CA GLU A 71 15.50 -10.16 -11.66
C GLU A 71 15.50 -8.92 -12.58
N ASP A 72 14.52 -8.81 -13.47
CA ASP A 72 14.40 -7.66 -14.36
C ASP A 72 14.14 -6.36 -13.60
N LEU A 73 13.57 -6.45 -12.38
CA LEU A 73 13.29 -5.28 -11.54
C LEU A 73 14.56 -4.48 -11.19
N GLU A 74 15.74 -5.11 -11.19
CA GLU A 74 17.02 -4.42 -10.96
C GLU A 74 17.33 -3.35 -12.01
N ARG A 75 16.76 -3.48 -13.20
CA ARG A 75 16.94 -2.53 -14.31
C ARG A 75 15.88 -1.42 -14.32
N HIS A 76 14.92 -1.50 -13.40
CA HIS A 76 13.81 -0.57 -13.34
C HIS A 76 13.93 0.43 -12.18
N LYS A 77 13.26 1.57 -12.33
CA LYS A 77 13.11 2.53 -11.24
C LYS A 77 12.06 2.01 -10.26
N ILE A 78 12.48 1.71 -9.05
CA ILE A 78 11.61 1.23 -8.00
C ILE A 78 11.20 2.38 -7.08
N ILE A 79 9.91 2.49 -6.83
CA ILE A 79 9.30 3.48 -5.94
C ILE A 79 8.82 2.73 -4.70
N LEU A 80 9.35 3.08 -3.52
CA LEU A 80 9.14 2.32 -2.30
C LEU A 80 8.19 3.04 -1.34
N PRO A 81 7.17 2.36 -0.80
CA PRO A 81 6.37 2.92 0.28
C PRO A 81 7.14 2.96 1.60
N ILE A 82 6.81 3.95 2.42
CA ILE A 82 7.19 4.01 3.83
C ILE A 82 6.03 3.41 4.62
N LEU A 83 6.29 2.36 5.38
CA LEU A 83 5.32 1.69 6.23
C LEU A 83 5.82 1.77 7.68
N ASP A 84 4.98 2.30 8.56
CA ASP A 84 5.32 2.50 9.98
C ASP A 84 6.69 3.20 10.16
N GLY A 85 6.92 4.28 9.39
CA GLY A 85 8.14 5.08 9.43
C GLY A 85 9.39 4.42 8.83
N LYS A 86 9.26 3.25 8.20
CA LYS A 86 10.37 2.52 7.58
C LYS A 86 10.16 2.34 6.09
N VAL A 87 11.21 2.52 5.30
CA VAL A 87 11.18 2.22 3.87
C VAL A 87 10.97 0.72 3.67
N PHE A 88 9.92 0.37 2.92
CA PHE A 88 9.62 -1.01 2.57
C PHE A 88 10.47 -1.45 1.37
N ASN A 89 11.76 -1.67 1.62
CA ASN A 89 12.75 -2.04 0.62
C ASN A 89 13.12 -3.53 0.61
N ARG A 90 12.54 -4.31 1.50
CA ARG A 90 12.63 -5.78 1.52
C ARG A 90 11.29 -6.36 1.15
N TRP A 91 11.21 -6.97 -0.01
CA TRP A 91 10.01 -7.59 -0.51
C TRP A 91 10.10 -9.11 -0.38
N VAL A 92 9.06 -9.70 0.13
CA VAL A 92 8.83 -11.14 0.10
C VAL A 92 7.63 -11.38 -0.79
N LEU A 93 7.86 -11.90 -1.98
CA LEU A 93 6.85 -12.24 -2.95
C LEU A 93 6.66 -13.76 -2.99
N LEU A 94 5.44 -14.18 -3.12
CA LEU A 94 5.07 -15.57 -3.30
C LEU A 94 4.73 -15.81 -4.77
N ASP A 95 5.17 -16.91 -5.33
CA ASP A 95 4.73 -17.36 -6.64
C ASP A 95 3.46 -18.22 -6.55
N GLU A 96 3.03 -18.77 -7.69
CA GLU A 96 1.82 -19.61 -7.80
C GLU A 96 1.89 -20.90 -6.98
N ASP A 97 3.11 -21.39 -6.71
CA ASP A 97 3.38 -22.57 -5.86
C ASP A 97 3.59 -22.20 -4.39
N ASN A 98 3.39 -20.94 -4.00
CA ASN A 98 3.66 -20.37 -2.67
C ASN A 98 5.14 -20.45 -2.26
N VAL A 99 6.06 -20.51 -3.21
CA VAL A 99 7.49 -20.38 -2.93
C VAL A 99 7.83 -18.90 -2.72
N SER A 100 8.59 -18.61 -1.67
CA SER A 100 8.95 -17.24 -1.34
C SER A 100 10.21 -16.78 -2.07
N HIS A 101 10.13 -15.60 -2.67
CA HIS A 101 11.21 -14.90 -3.34
C HIS A 101 11.53 -13.62 -2.58
N ASN A 102 12.78 -13.46 -2.15
CA ASN A 102 13.22 -12.33 -1.35
C ASN A 102 13.98 -11.34 -2.24
N LEU A 103 13.51 -10.10 -2.31
CA LEU A 103 14.17 -9.01 -3.01
C LEU A 103 14.59 -7.93 -2.01
N TYR A 104 15.73 -7.30 -2.27
CA TYR A 104 16.22 -6.19 -1.49
C TYR A 104 16.67 -5.05 -2.40
N PHE A 105 16.14 -3.86 -2.19
CA PHE A 105 16.47 -2.67 -2.95
C PHE A 105 17.33 -1.72 -2.11
N GLU A 106 18.64 -1.73 -2.35
CA GLU A 106 19.56 -0.76 -1.74
C GLU A 106 19.33 0.64 -2.31
N THR A 107 19.14 0.70 -3.63
CA THR A 107 18.85 1.94 -4.34
C THR A 107 17.39 1.95 -4.79
N HIS A 108 16.77 3.11 -4.68
CA HIS A 108 15.40 3.34 -5.10
C HIS A 108 15.29 4.73 -5.73
N CYS A 109 14.31 4.90 -6.59
CA CYS A 109 14.10 6.17 -7.28
C CYS A 109 13.52 7.21 -6.32
N LEU A 110 12.54 6.79 -5.50
CA LEU A 110 11.77 7.67 -4.64
C LEU A 110 11.05 6.87 -3.56
N THR A 111 10.78 7.49 -2.43
CA THR A 111 9.93 6.92 -1.38
C THR A 111 8.68 7.77 -1.17
N TYR A 112 7.61 7.15 -0.68
CA TYR A 112 6.35 7.82 -0.35
C TYR A 112 5.69 7.18 0.88
N ASP A 113 4.89 7.94 1.60
CA ASP A 113 4.16 7.50 2.80
C ASP A 113 2.63 7.51 2.63
N SER A 114 2.14 7.96 1.49
CA SER A 114 0.71 8.05 1.19
C SER A 114 0.35 7.23 -0.04
N SER A 115 -0.66 6.36 0.07
CA SER A 115 -1.17 5.57 -1.06
C SER A 115 -1.52 6.44 -2.28
N LEU A 116 -2.06 7.65 -2.04
CA LEU A 116 -2.37 8.58 -3.11
C LEU A 116 -1.12 9.09 -3.83
N ALA A 117 -0.05 9.35 -3.09
CA ALA A 117 1.25 9.71 -3.66
C ALA A 117 1.80 8.57 -4.52
N GLY A 118 1.77 7.32 -4.00
CA GLY A 118 2.21 6.15 -4.75
C GLY A 118 1.46 5.96 -6.08
N ILE A 119 0.13 6.09 -6.06
CA ILE A 119 -0.70 6.05 -7.27
C ILE A 119 -0.29 7.14 -8.26
N ASN A 120 -0.13 8.38 -7.80
CA ASN A 120 0.25 9.50 -8.65
C ASN A 120 1.64 9.33 -9.25
N LEU A 121 2.60 8.78 -8.50
CA LEU A 121 3.94 8.51 -9.01
C LEU A 121 3.92 7.46 -10.14
N VAL A 122 3.13 6.39 -9.98
CA VAL A 122 2.91 5.41 -11.05
C VAL A 122 2.25 6.06 -12.27
N LYS A 123 1.17 6.82 -12.09
CA LYS A 123 0.48 7.54 -13.18
C LYS A 123 1.40 8.50 -13.94
N ASN A 124 2.32 9.15 -13.25
CA ASN A 124 3.28 10.10 -13.84
C ASN A 124 4.55 9.40 -14.38
N HIS A 125 4.49 8.10 -14.60
CA HIS A 125 5.53 7.32 -15.32
C HIS A 125 6.89 7.32 -14.62
N ILE A 126 6.92 7.45 -13.28
CA ILE A 126 8.17 7.55 -12.51
C ILE A 126 8.86 6.20 -12.38
N GLY A 127 8.09 5.11 -12.21
CA GLY A 127 8.65 3.77 -12.03
C GLY A 127 7.61 2.72 -11.65
N ILE A 128 8.09 1.64 -11.05
CA ILE A 128 7.32 0.51 -10.56
C ILE A 128 7.10 0.66 -9.07
N SER A 129 5.88 0.44 -8.59
CA SER A 129 5.55 0.49 -7.17
C SER A 129 4.64 -0.64 -6.73
N PRO A 130 4.81 -1.18 -5.50
CA PRO A 130 3.78 -2.00 -4.88
C PRO A 130 2.59 -1.13 -4.48
N LEU A 131 1.39 -1.52 -4.87
CA LEU A 131 0.14 -0.87 -4.49
C LEU A 131 -0.88 -1.92 -4.04
N LEU A 132 -1.76 -1.54 -3.13
CA LEU A 132 -2.94 -2.33 -2.83
C LEU A 132 -3.89 -2.34 -4.02
N HIS A 133 -4.45 -3.49 -4.39
CA HIS A 133 -5.32 -3.62 -5.56
C HIS A 133 -6.52 -2.68 -5.52
N PHE A 134 -7.14 -2.47 -4.35
CA PHE A 134 -8.26 -1.55 -4.24
C PHE A 134 -7.88 -0.09 -4.50
N ASN A 135 -6.65 0.31 -4.16
CA ASN A 135 -6.11 1.64 -4.47
C ASN A 135 -5.79 1.79 -5.95
N ALA A 136 -5.29 0.73 -6.60
CA ALA A 136 -4.94 0.73 -8.02
C ALA A 136 -6.17 0.62 -8.94
N LYS A 137 -7.34 0.27 -8.42
CA LYS A 137 -8.56 -0.05 -9.20
C LYS A 137 -8.89 0.99 -10.27
N ASN A 138 -8.80 2.27 -9.95
CA ASN A 138 -9.18 3.33 -10.89
C ASN A 138 -8.16 3.49 -12.02
N ILE A 139 -6.87 3.44 -11.73
CA ILE A 139 -5.80 3.55 -12.74
C ILE A 139 -5.72 2.33 -13.64
N LEU A 140 -6.12 1.16 -13.14
CA LEU A 140 -6.25 -0.06 -13.95
C LEU A 140 -7.47 0.05 -14.89
N LYS A 141 -8.62 0.50 -14.37
CA LYS A 141 -9.84 0.69 -15.15
C LYS A 141 -9.66 1.72 -16.28
N SER A 142 -8.95 2.79 -16.03
CA SER A 142 -8.69 3.84 -17.03
C SER A 142 -7.62 3.44 -18.05
N GLY A 143 -6.93 2.32 -17.85
CA GLY A 143 -5.82 1.87 -18.70
C GLY A 143 -4.56 2.73 -18.57
N GLU A 144 -4.44 3.54 -17.51
CA GLU A 144 -3.24 4.37 -17.28
C GLU A 144 -2.07 3.54 -16.75
N ALA A 145 -2.37 2.45 -16.04
CA ALA A 145 -1.38 1.54 -15.49
C ALA A 145 -1.83 0.07 -15.66
N VAL A 146 -0.89 -0.83 -15.51
CA VAL A 146 -1.10 -2.27 -15.51
C VAL A 146 -0.38 -2.91 -14.33
N GLN A 147 -0.87 -4.06 -13.91
CA GLN A 147 -0.13 -4.93 -13.01
C GLN A 147 0.95 -5.64 -13.82
N ILE A 148 2.16 -5.64 -13.28
CA ILE A 148 3.29 -6.38 -13.82
C ILE A 148 3.57 -7.60 -12.97
N LEU A 149 4.23 -8.61 -13.53
CA LEU A 149 4.61 -9.85 -12.85
C LEU A 149 3.44 -10.47 -12.05
N PRO A 150 2.25 -10.66 -12.65
CA PRO A 150 1.04 -11.05 -11.92
C PRO A 150 1.12 -12.45 -11.29
N LYS A 151 2.08 -13.27 -11.70
CA LYS A 151 2.39 -14.58 -11.09
C LYS A 151 3.03 -14.46 -9.70
N TYR A 152 3.47 -13.25 -9.31
CA TYR A 152 4.03 -12.98 -7.99
C TYR A 152 3.11 -12.05 -7.20
N HIS A 153 2.92 -12.34 -5.93
CA HIS A 153 2.08 -11.54 -5.05
C HIS A 153 2.70 -11.41 -3.66
N PHE A 154 2.37 -10.33 -2.97
CA PHE A 154 2.69 -10.18 -1.56
C PHE A 154 1.68 -10.96 -0.71
N ALA A 155 2.07 -11.33 0.51
CA ALA A 155 1.11 -11.81 1.49
C ALA A 155 -0.02 -10.79 1.71
N GLU A 156 -1.23 -11.27 1.93
CA GLU A 156 -2.36 -10.40 2.20
C GLU A 156 -2.13 -9.55 3.45
N MET A 157 -2.47 -8.28 3.36
CA MET A 157 -2.35 -7.32 4.46
C MET A 157 -3.68 -7.25 5.22
N PRO A 158 -3.74 -7.68 6.48
CA PRO A 158 -4.96 -7.56 7.28
C PRO A 158 -5.21 -6.10 7.68
N PHE A 159 -6.49 -5.73 7.73
CA PHE A 159 -6.96 -4.45 8.24
C PHE A 159 -7.78 -4.65 9.51
N TYR A 160 -7.57 -3.78 10.47
CA TYR A 160 -8.16 -3.83 11.78
C TYR A 160 -8.95 -2.56 12.07
N ILE A 161 -10.10 -2.73 12.74
CA ILE A 161 -10.71 -1.64 13.50
C ILE A 161 -10.17 -1.73 14.93
N ILE A 162 -9.71 -0.59 15.41
CA ILE A 162 -9.12 -0.43 16.75
C ILE A 162 -9.91 0.65 17.49
N LYS A 163 -10.30 0.32 18.71
CA LYS A 163 -11.00 1.22 19.61
C LYS A 163 -10.29 1.23 20.96
N PRO A 164 -10.03 2.38 21.58
CA PRO A 164 -9.59 2.47 22.96
C PRO A 164 -10.63 1.84 23.92
N HIS A 165 -10.17 1.28 25.03
CA HIS A 165 -11.04 0.73 26.09
C HIS A 165 -11.77 1.83 26.82
#